data_8b7bf95d6ab01b412a3496cf2b6dbb2c
#
_entry.id   8b7bf95d6ab01b412a3496cf2b6dbb2c
#
_cell.length_a   1.000
_cell.length_b   1.000
_cell.length_c   1.000
_cell.angle_alpha   90.00
_cell.angle_beta   90.00
_cell.angle_gamma   90.00
#
_symmetry.space_group_name_H-M   'P 1'
#
loop_
_entity.id
_entity.type
_entity.pdbx_description
1 polymer ?
#
loop_
_entity_poly.entity_id
_entity_poly.type
_entity_poly.pdbx_seq_one_letter_code
_entity_poly.pdbx_strand_id
1 'polypeptide(L)'
;SPQVVREFKFSVLDDGANYDPALEGEEILLQGVTDCCLIELDGLVILDFKSDRLRPGAEHERAEYYRGQLDAYSRALSRIFELPVSERIVYFFATDTAVSL
;
A
#
# COMPACT_ATOMS: atom_id res chain seq x y z
N SER A 1 -11.99 -18.64 -3.72
CA SER A 1 -10.60 -18.33 -3.38
C SER A 1 -10.24 -16.94 -3.90
N PRO A 2 -9.48 -16.15 -3.16
CA PRO A 2 -9.03 -14.86 -3.65
C PRO A 2 -8.04 -15.05 -4.80
N GLN A 3 -8.07 -14.13 -5.74
CA GLN A 3 -7.04 -14.04 -6.76
C GLN A 3 -5.82 -13.37 -6.14
N VAL A 4 -4.64 -13.93 -6.36
CA VAL A 4 -3.38 -13.38 -5.86
C VAL A 4 -2.62 -12.76 -7.02
N VAL A 5 -2.28 -11.48 -6.88
CA VAL A 5 -1.44 -10.77 -7.84
C VAL A 5 -0.15 -10.39 -7.16
N ARG A 6 0.99 -10.79 -7.72
CA ARG A 6 2.32 -10.51 -7.16
C ARG A 6 3.09 -9.56 -8.06
N GLU A 7 3.89 -8.71 -7.43
CA GLU A 7 4.75 -7.77 -8.14
C GLU A 7 3.98 -6.97 -9.20
N PHE A 8 2.82 -6.45 -8.79
CA PHE A 8 1.94 -5.73 -9.69
C PHE A 8 2.44 -4.30 -9.88
N LYS A 9 2.88 -4.01 -11.11
CA LYS A 9 3.34 -2.66 -11.48
C LYS A 9 2.13 -1.83 -11.89
N PHE A 10 2.09 -0.59 -11.41
CA PHE A 10 0.99 0.31 -11.76
C PHE A 10 1.49 1.72 -11.99
N SER A 11 0.70 2.47 -12.75
CA SER A 11 0.94 3.86 -13.04
C SER A 11 -0.41 4.55 -13.16
N VAL A 12 -0.68 5.52 -12.32
CA VAL A 12 -1.95 6.28 -12.33
C VAL A 12 -1.67 7.76 -12.15
N LEU A 13 -2.60 8.57 -12.61
CA LEU A 13 -2.61 10.00 -12.30
C LEU A 13 -3.42 10.21 -11.03
N ASP A 14 -2.83 10.88 -10.06
CA ASP A 14 -3.44 11.17 -8.78
C ASP A 14 -3.49 12.69 -8.57
N ASP A 15 -4.43 13.17 -7.75
CA ASP A 15 -4.53 14.59 -7.45
C ASP A 15 -3.38 15.00 -6.54
N GLY A 16 -2.70 16.08 -6.89
CA GLY A 16 -1.60 16.61 -6.09
C GLY A 16 -2.00 16.99 -4.67
N ALA A 17 -3.28 17.33 -4.46
CA ALA A 17 -3.78 17.65 -3.12
C ALA A 17 -3.62 16.49 -2.11
N ASN A 18 -3.50 15.26 -2.59
CA ASN A 18 -3.24 14.10 -1.73
C ASN A 18 -1.83 14.12 -1.13
N TYR A 19 -0.94 14.97 -1.65
CA TYR A 19 0.46 15.07 -1.23
C TYR A 19 0.76 16.43 -0.59
N ASP A 20 0.21 17.51 -1.15
CA ASP A 20 0.41 18.87 -0.68
C ASP A 20 -0.79 19.71 -1.10
N PRO A 21 -1.46 20.43 -0.17
CA PRO A 21 -2.58 21.29 -0.52
C PRO A 21 -2.28 22.32 -1.62
N ALA A 22 -1.02 22.77 -1.73
CA ALA A 22 -0.60 23.70 -2.76
C ALA A 22 -0.66 23.10 -4.17
N LEU A 23 -0.75 21.77 -4.28
CA LEU A 23 -0.80 21.05 -5.54
C LEU A 23 -2.24 20.66 -5.94
N GLU A 24 -3.24 21.25 -5.29
CA GLU A 24 -4.63 20.99 -5.63
C GLU A 24 -4.88 21.29 -7.10
N GLY A 25 -5.53 20.38 -7.80
CA GLY A 25 -5.81 20.49 -9.23
C GLY A 25 -4.66 20.07 -10.14
N GLU A 26 -3.46 19.89 -9.60
CA GLU A 26 -2.32 19.36 -10.34
C GLU A 26 -2.41 17.84 -10.41
N GLU A 27 -2.08 17.27 -11.57
CA GLU A 27 -2.01 15.83 -11.74
C GLU A 27 -0.60 15.35 -11.42
N ILE A 28 -0.50 14.39 -10.53
CA ILE A 28 0.77 13.75 -10.12
C ILE A 28 0.78 12.34 -10.67
N LEU A 29 1.85 11.97 -11.37
CA LEU A 29 2.03 10.60 -11.82
C LEU A 29 2.53 9.75 -10.65
N LEU A 30 1.70 8.81 -10.22
CA LEU A 30 2.05 7.85 -9.18
C LEU A 30 2.39 6.52 -9.85
N GLN A 31 3.63 6.11 -9.68
CA GLN A 31 4.12 4.81 -10.17
C GLN A 31 4.59 3.98 -8.99
N GLY A 32 4.34 2.69 -9.04
CA GLY A 32 4.77 1.81 -7.99
C GLY A 32 4.66 0.34 -8.36
N VAL A 33 5.11 -0.48 -7.43
CA VAL A 33 4.97 -1.94 -7.50
C VAL A 33 4.45 -2.40 -6.16
N THR A 34 3.31 -3.07 -6.15
CA THR A 34 2.85 -3.71 -4.93
C THR A 34 3.38 -5.14 -4.89
N ASP A 35 3.91 -5.54 -3.73
CA ASP A 35 4.50 -6.88 -3.60
C ASP A 35 3.47 -7.97 -3.77
N CYS A 36 2.31 -7.77 -3.15
CA CYS A 36 1.22 -8.74 -3.24
C CYS A 36 -0.12 -8.04 -3.01
N CYS A 37 -1.09 -8.40 -3.81
CA CYS A 37 -2.46 -7.92 -3.64
C CYS A 37 -3.40 -9.12 -3.75
N LEU A 38 -4.24 -9.30 -2.73
CA LEU A 38 -5.30 -10.29 -2.76
C LEU A 38 -6.57 -9.62 -3.25
N ILE A 39 -7.13 -10.11 -4.33
CA ILE A 39 -8.39 -9.60 -4.88
C ILE A 39 -9.49 -10.55 -4.43
N GLU A 40 -10.31 -10.04 -3.51
CA GLU A 40 -11.44 -10.77 -2.97
C GLU A 40 -12.72 -10.25 -3.60
N LEU A 41 -13.84 -10.92 -3.33
CA LEU A 41 -15.12 -10.59 -3.96
C LEU A 41 -15.55 -9.13 -3.69
N ASP A 42 -15.27 -8.62 -2.50
CA ASP A 42 -15.74 -7.32 -2.04
C ASP A 42 -14.63 -6.37 -1.58
N GLY A 43 -13.38 -6.71 -1.82
CA GLY A 43 -12.29 -5.84 -1.41
C GLY A 43 -10.90 -6.34 -1.75
N LEU A 44 -9.93 -5.49 -1.53
CA LEU A 44 -8.52 -5.77 -1.77
C LEU A 44 -7.77 -5.84 -0.45
N VAL A 45 -6.82 -6.78 -0.37
CA VAL A 45 -5.83 -6.81 0.73
C VAL A 45 -4.47 -6.54 0.11
N ILE A 46 -3.80 -5.50 0.58
CA ILE A 46 -2.48 -5.11 0.09
C ILE A 46 -1.44 -5.56 1.10
N LEU A 47 -0.45 -6.31 0.62
CA LEU A 47 0.67 -6.76 1.44
C LEU A 47 1.95 -6.14 0.89
N ASP A 48 2.73 -5.56 1.80
CA ASP A 48 4.02 -4.96 1.48
C ASP A 48 5.08 -5.60 2.37
N PHE A 49 6.13 -6.13 1.75
CA PHE A 49 7.18 -6.87 2.44
C PHE A 49 8.38 -5.95 2.67
N LYS A 50 8.84 -5.86 3.92
CA LYS A 50 9.96 -4.99 4.29
C LYS A 50 11.10 -5.80 4.91
N SER A 51 12.31 -5.50 4.48
CA SER A 51 13.52 -6.12 4.99
C SER A 51 14.29 -5.23 5.98
N ASP A 52 13.61 -4.24 6.54
CA ASP A 52 14.20 -3.32 7.51
C ASP A 52 14.79 -4.08 8.70
N ARG A 53 15.92 -3.59 9.18
CA ARG A 53 16.48 -4.08 10.44
C ARG A 53 15.71 -3.45 11.58
N LEU A 54 15.03 -4.27 12.36
CA LEU A 54 14.19 -3.81 13.46
C LEU A 54 14.54 -4.52 14.76
N ARG A 55 14.35 -3.79 15.87
CA ARG A 55 14.30 -4.40 17.18
C ARG A 55 12.89 -4.97 17.41
N PRO A 56 12.76 -6.11 18.08
CA PRO A 56 11.44 -6.60 18.48
C PRO A 56 10.70 -5.52 19.28
N GLY A 57 9.44 -5.28 18.92
CA GLY A 57 8.62 -4.25 19.54
C GLY A 57 8.56 -2.93 18.77
N ALA A 58 9.41 -2.72 17.75
CA ALA A 58 9.43 -1.48 16.96
C ALA A 58 8.59 -1.56 15.68
N GLU A 59 7.88 -2.66 15.45
CA GLU A 59 7.20 -2.95 14.18
C GLU A 59 6.08 -1.95 13.87
N HIS A 60 5.27 -1.60 14.87
CA HIS A 60 4.15 -0.67 14.67
C HIS A 60 4.65 0.73 14.33
N GLU A 61 5.67 1.20 15.02
CA GLU A 61 6.27 2.50 14.73
C GLU A 61 6.85 2.54 13.33
N ARG A 62 7.55 1.47 12.93
CA ARG A 62 8.14 1.41 11.58
C ARG A 62 7.07 1.28 10.50
N ALA A 63 5.98 0.55 10.76
CA ALA A 63 4.86 0.46 9.84
C ALA A 63 4.23 1.84 9.60
N GLU A 64 4.12 2.68 10.62
CA GLU A 64 3.62 4.05 10.48
C GLU A 64 4.47 4.88 9.53
N TYR A 65 5.77 4.65 9.49
CA TYR A 65 6.66 5.31 8.54
C TYR A 65 6.22 5.06 7.10
N TYR A 66 5.64 3.89 6.82
CA TYR A 66 5.21 3.51 5.49
C TYR A 66 3.75 3.83 5.18
N ARG A 67 3.03 4.42 6.13
CA ARG A 67 1.58 4.69 5.96
C ARG A 67 1.29 5.52 4.72
N GLY A 68 2.05 6.57 4.47
CA GLY A 68 1.85 7.42 3.28
C GLY A 68 1.97 6.64 1.98
N GLN A 69 2.97 5.75 1.90
CA GLN A 69 3.15 4.89 0.72
C GLN A 69 1.95 3.95 0.54
N LEU A 70 1.49 3.32 1.61
CA LEU A 70 0.37 2.39 1.54
C LEU A 70 -0.94 3.12 1.25
N ASP A 71 -1.12 4.35 1.74
CA ASP A 71 -2.27 5.18 1.40
C ASP A 71 -2.30 5.48 -0.11
N ALA A 72 -1.17 5.88 -0.67
CA ALA A 72 -1.06 6.15 -2.11
C ALA A 72 -1.34 4.90 -2.94
N TYR A 73 -0.75 3.77 -2.55
CA TYR A 73 -0.95 2.49 -3.23
C TYR A 73 -2.41 2.05 -3.14
N SER A 74 -3.06 2.27 -2.00
CA SER A 74 -4.47 1.94 -1.80
C SER A 74 -5.36 2.73 -2.76
N ARG A 75 -5.11 4.02 -2.91
CA ARG A 75 -5.87 4.85 -3.87
C ARG A 75 -5.70 4.34 -5.30
N ALA A 76 -4.47 4.03 -5.69
CA ALA A 76 -4.18 3.57 -7.04
C ALA A 76 -4.83 2.23 -7.35
N LEU A 77 -4.64 1.25 -6.47
CA LEU A 77 -5.16 -0.11 -6.69
C LEU A 77 -6.69 -0.14 -6.61
N SER A 78 -7.28 0.63 -5.71
CA SER A 78 -8.74 0.75 -5.64
C SER A 78 -9.33 1.27 -6.95
N ARG A 79 -8.67 2.22 -7.59
CA ARG A 79 -9.11 2.74 -8.89
C ARG A 79 -8.95 1.70 -10.00
N ILE A 80 -7.82 1.00 -10.02
CA ILE A 80 -7.51 0.02 -11.07
C ILE A 80 -8.48 -1.17 -11.01
N PHE A 81 -8.71 -1.70 -9.81
CA PHE A 81 -9.55 -2.90 -9.63
C PHE A 81 -11.01 -2.58 -9.34
N GLU A 82 -11.34 -1.32 -9.14
CA GLU A 82 -12.71 -0.86 -8.83
C GLU A 82 -13.30 -1.57 -7.60
N LEU A 83 -12.45 -1.73 -6.58
CA LEU A 83 -12.81 -2.35 -5.31
C LEU A 83 -12.20 -1.54 -4.16
N PRO A 84 -12.88 -1.49 -3.00
CA PRO A 84 -12.28 -0.84 -1.84
C PRO A 84 -11.12 -1.67 -1.29
N VAL A 85 -10.20 -0.99 -0.63
CA VAL A 85 -9.12 -1.67 0.10
C VAL A 85 -9.61 -1.96 1.51
N SER A 86 -9.73 -3.25 1.84
CA SER A 86 -10.24 -3.69 3.14
C SER A 86 -9.14 -3.80 4.18
N GLU A 87 -7.91 -4.09 3.75
CA GLU A 87 -6.79 -4.26 4.69
C GLU A 87 -5.47 -3.95 4.00
N ARG A 88 -4.55 -3.37 4.78
CA ARG A 88 -3.17 -3.07 4.34
C ARG A 88 -2.23 -3.63 5.37
N ILE A 89 -1.33 -4.50 4.95
CA ILE A 89 -0.44 -5.22 5.84
C ILE A 89 1.01 -4.94 5.44
N VAL A 90 1.81 -4.53 6.40
CA VAL A 90 3.26 -4.46 6.27
C VAL A 90 3.84 -5.67 7.00
N TYR A 91 4.58 -6.51 6.29
CA TYR A 91 5.22 -7.67 6.88
C TYR A 91 6.73 -7.42 6.97
N PHE A 92 7.27 -7.56 8.18
CA PHE A 92 8.69 -7.38 8.45
C PHE A 92 9.37 -8.73 8.58
N PHE A 93 10.30 -9.01 7.66
CA PHE A 93 11.03 -10.27 7.68
C PHE A 93 11.92 -10.39 8.92
N ALA A 94 12.53 -9.28 9.38
CA ALA A 94 13.48 -9.31 10.49
C ALA A 94 12.87 -9.86 11.77
N THR A 95 11.60 -9.58 12.02
CA THR A 95 10.91 -10.00 13.26
C THR A 95 9.73 -10.93 13.00
N ASP A 96 9.54 -11.37 11.74
CA ASP A 96 8.43 -12.25 11.34
C ASP A 96 7.09 -11.71 11.86
N THR A 97 6.84 -10.40 11.63
CA THR A 97 5.69 -9.71 12.20
C THR A 97 4.90 -8.98 11.11
N ALA A 98 3.60 -9.19 11.11
CA ALA A 98 2.67 -8.47 10.25
C ALA A 98 1.98 -7.38 11.03
N VAL A 99 1.92 -6.18 10.45
CA VAL A 99 1.21 -5.04 11.04
C VAL A 99 0.14 -4.57 10.06
N SER A 100 -1.10 -4.55 10.53
CA SER A 100 -2.21 -4.00 9.76
C SER A 100 -2.30 -2.49 10.01
N LEU A 101 -2.38 -1.74 8.93
CA LEU A 101 -2.47 -0.27 9.00
C LEU A 101 -3.90 0.23 8.82
#